data_6636489ca7ef5aadc4722c960a1b2070
#
_entry.id   6636489ca7ef5aadc4722c960a1b2070
#
_cell.length_a   1.000
_cell.length_b   1.000
_cell.length_c   1.000
_cell.angle_alpha   90.00
_cell.angle_beta   90.00
_cell.angle_gamma   90.00
#
_symmetry.space_group_name_H-M   'P 1'
#
loop_
_entity.id
_entity.type
_entity.pdbx_description
1 polymer ?
#
loop_
_entity_poly.entity_id
_entity_poly.type
_entity_poly.pdbx_seq_one_letter_code
_entity_poly.pdbx_strand_id
1 'polypeptide(L)'
;GLNIAEEDVIDSAWVDNGPGWRLIQLRDAAAVRAVQPAATRPKVGVVGMLDTTAGRDSAAYEVRAFTAEFEDPVTGSFNGGAAQFMRSRGLVPARYTACQGSQLGRDGEVFIHDDGADIWVGGRVHIRVQGQLEV
;
A
#
# COMPACT_ATOMS: atom_id res chain seq x y z
N GLY A 1 -11.22 16.06 5.10
CA GLY A 1 -10.14 15.44 4.32
C GLY A 1 -8.95 15.08 5.21
N LEU A 2 -7.99 14.38 4.64
CA LEU A 2 -6.75 14.02 5.35
C LEU A 2 -5.91 15.29 5.60
N ASN A 3 -5.23 15.35 6.75
CA ASN A 3 -4.34 16.44 7.14
C ASN A 3 -2.94 16.25 6.55
N ILE A 4 -2.81 16.26 5.26
CA ILE A 4 -1.52 16.12 4.57
C ILE A 4 -1.00 17.50 4.22
N ALA A 5 0.21 17.82 4.69
CA ALA A 5 0.88 19.06 4.33
C ALA A 5 1.37 18.99 2.87
N GLU A 6 1.21 20.08 2.15
CA GLU A 6 1.57 20.12 0.72
C GLU A 6 3.07 19.87 0.50
N GLU A 7 3.92 20.34 1.40
CA GLU A 7 5.36 20.11 1.38
C GLU A 7 5.77 18.64 1.60
N ASP A 8 4.89 17.83 2.14
CA ASP A 8 5.13 16.38 2.32
C ASP A 8 4.79 15.56 1.07
N VAL A 9 4.08 16.13 0.11
CA VAL A 9 3.64 15.43 -1.10
C VAL A 9 4.75 15.49 -2.16
N ILE A 10 5.23 14.31 -2.58
CA ILE A 10 6.19 14.18 -3.68
C ILE A 10 5.47 14.06 -5.01
N ASP A 11 4.45 13.22 -5.08
CA ASP A 11 3.71 12.90 -6.30
C ASP A 11 2.30 12.39 -5.97
N SER A 12 1.43 12.40 -6.95
CA SER A 12 0.11 11.79 -6.82
C SER A 12 -0.39 11.28 -8.16
N ALA A 13 -1.21 10.23 -8.12
CA ALA A 13 -1.81 9.63 -9.30
C ALA A 13 -3.14 8.98 -8.99
N TRP A 14 -3.94 8.78 -10.02
CA TRP A 14 -5.05 7.83 -9.96
C TRP A 14 -4.52 6.45 -10.32
N VAL A 15 -4.73 5.48 -9.45
CA VAL A 15 -4.36 4.07 -9.68
C VAL A 15 -5.63 3.23 -9.63
N ASP A 16 -5.72 2.27 -10.53
CA ASP A 16 -6.92 1.46 -10.68
C ASP A 16 -6.53 -0.01 -10.88
N ASN A 17 -7.04 -0.85 -10.01
CA ASN A 17 -6.89 -2.30 -10.09
C ASN A 17 -8.24 -2.96 -9.80
N GLY A 18 -9.26 -2.55 -10.57
CA GLY A 18 -10.67 -2.82 -10.33
C GLY A 18 -11.31 -1.68 -9.53
N PRO A 19 -11.20 -1.58 -8.22
CA PRO A 19 -11.53 -0.37 -7.49
C PRO A 19 -10.43 0.68 -7.65
N GLY A 20 -10.81 1.91 -8.05
CA GLY A 20 -9.89 3.03 -8.18
C GLY A 20 -9.52 3.69 -6.86
N TRP A 21 -8.30 4.21 -6.79
CA TRP A 21 -7.73 4.90 -5.65
C TRP A 21 -7.00 6.17 -6.07
N ARG A 22 -7.11 7.22 -5.25
CA ARG A 22 -6.18 8.33 -5.34
C ARG A 22 -4.92 7.96 -4.54
N LEU A 23 -3.80 7.76 -5.24
CA LEU A 23 -2.51 7.56 -4.60
C LEU A 23 -1.84 8.90 -4.33
N ILE A 24 -1.29 9.06 -3.13
CA ILE A 24 -0.45 10.20 -2.76
C ILE A 24 0.87 9.64 -2.22
N GLN A 25 1.96 9.98 -2.89
CA GLN A 25 3.29 9.65 -2.40
C GLN A 25 3.78 10.76 -1.47
N LEU A 26 4.09 10.40 -0.24
CA LEU A 26 4.67 11.29 0.76
C LEU A 26 6.19 11.11 0.83
N ARG A 27 6.86 12.09 1.42
CA ARG A 27 8.33 12.14 1.48
C ARG A 27 8.97 10.91 2.11
N ASP A 28 8.33 10.29 3.10
CA ASP A 28 8.83 9.13 3.82
C ASP A 28 7.73 8.38 4.58
N ALA A 29 8.06 7.25 5.17
CA ALA A 29 7.15 6.46 5.98
C ALA A 29 6.70 7.18 7.25
N ALA A 30 7.52 8.07 7.82
CA ALA A 30 7.15 8.84 8.99
C ALA A 30 5.99 9.80 8.67
N ALA A 31 6.02 10.45 7.51
CA ALA A 31 4.91 11.28 7.04
C ALA A 31 3.63 10.45 6.83
N VAL A 32 3.74 9.22 6.31
CA VAL A 32 2.60 8.30 6.19
C VAL A 32 1.98 8.00 7.57
N ARG A 33 2.81 7.67 8.57
CA ARG A 33 2.34 7.36 9.93
C ARG A 33 1.68 8.56 10.62
N ALA A 34 2.13 9.78 10.30
CA ALA A 34 1.62 11.02 10.88
C ALA A 34 0.23 11.43 10.36
N VAL A 35 -0.23 10.86 9.24
CA VAL A 35 -1.56 11.16 8.69
C VAL A 35 -2.65 10.81 9.71
N GLN A 36 -3.52 11.77 10.01
CA GLN A 36 -4.67 11.53 10.87
C GLN A 36 -5.78 10.84 10.06
N PRO A 37 -6.34 9.72 10.56
CA PRO A 37 -7.43 9.04 9.87
C PRO A 37 -8.63 9.96 9.65
N ALA A 38 -9.17 9.92 8.43
CA ALA A 38 -10.40 10.62 8.10
C ALA A 38 -11.12 9.88 6.98
N ALA A 39 -12.44 10.03 6.93
CA ALA A 39 -13.25 9.53 5.82
C ALA A 39 -12.86 10.25 4.51
N THR A 40 -12.66 9.50 3.45
CA THR A 40 -12.24 10.03 2.15
C THR A 40 -13.18 9.59 1.04
N ARG A 41 -13.52 10.54 0.17
CA ARG A 41 -14.20 10.29 -1.12
C ARG A 41 -13.54 11.16 -2.18
N PRO A 42 -12.88 10.58 -3.20
CA PRO A 42 -12.68 9.14 -3.43
C PRO A 42 -11.79 8.47 -2.35
N LYS A 43 -11.63 7.15 -2.46
CA LYS A 43 -10.69 6.41 -1.63
C LYS A 43 -9.26 6.92 -1.84
N VAL A 44 -8.52 7.08 -0.77
CA VAL A 44 -7.15 7.60 -0.80
C VAL A 44 -6.19 6.59 -0.18
N GLY A 45 -5.14 6.27 -0.89
CA GLY A 45 -3.99 5.53 -0.35
C GLY A 45 -2.76 6.42 -0.30
N VAL A 46 -2.03 6.34 0.78
CA VAL A 46 -0.76 7.06 0.94
C VAL A 46 0.39 6.08 1.02
N VAL A 47 1.51 6.41 0.38
CA VAL A 47 2.74 5.63 0.38
C VAL A 47 3.92 6.51 0.73
N GLY A 48 4.88 5.95 1.48
CA GLY A 48 6.12 6.65 1.81
C GLY A 48 7.26 5.66 1.98
N MET A 49 8.42 5.99 1.39
CA MET A 49 9.57 5.11 1.41
C MET A 49 10.08 4.90 2.83
N LEU A 50 10.43 3.66 3.15
CA LEU A 50 11.18 3.30 4.35
C LEU A 50 12.68 3.46 4.09
N ASP A 51 13.41 3.76 5.16
CA ASP A 51 14.87 3.75 5.09
C ASP A 51 15.37 2.30 4.88
N THR A 52 15.95 2.04 3.71
CA THR A 52 16.41 0.72 3.30
C THR A 52 17.74 0.30 3.94
N THR A 53 18.35 1.14 4.77
CA THR A 53 19.60 0.79 5.48
C THR A 53 19.42 -0.25 6.57
N ALA A 54 18.17 -0.59 6.92
CA ALA A 54 17.83 -1.50 8.03
C ALA A 54 17.90 -3.00 7.71
N GLY A 55 18.47 -3.45 6.56
CA GLY A 55 18.73 -4.85 6.25
C GLY A 55 17.81 -5.46 5.18
N ARG A 56 18.09 -6.74 4.83
CA ARG A 56 17.48 -7.45 3.69
C ARG A 56 15.97 -7.68 3.79
N ASP A 57 15.40 -7.65 5.00
CA ASP A 57 14.00 -8.00 5.27
C ASP A 57 13.13 -6.76 5.50
N SER A 58 13.68 -5.55 5.29
CA SER A 58 12.89 -4.33 5.43
C SER A 58 11.93 -4.15 4.27
N ALA A 59 10.71 -3.73 4.57
CA ALA A 59 9.77 -3.29 3.55
C ALA A 59 10.31 -2.08 2.80
N ALA A 60 9.98 -1.97 1.51
CA ALA A 60 10.41 -0.85 0.68
C ALA A 60 9.68 0.45 1.05
N TYR A 61 8.40 0.36 1.36
CA TYR A 61 7.58 1.51 1.76
C TYR A 61 6.45 1.11 2.70
N GLU A 62 5.93 2.11 3.38
CA GLU A 62 4.74 1.98 4.21
C GLU A 62 3.51 2.51 3.49
N VAL A 63 2.39 1.84 3.71
CA VAL A 63 1.09 2.12 3.11
C VAL A 63 0.05 2.39 4.19
N ARG A 64 -0.84 3.36 3.92
CA ARG A 64 -2.14 3.46 4.60
C ARG A 64 -3.22 3.71 3.57
N ALA A 65 -4.40 3.14 3.79
CA ALA A 65 -5.51 3.21 2.85
C ALA A 65 -6.80 3.63 3.56
N PHE A 66 -7.38 4.73 3.11
CA PHE A 66 -8.55 5.36 3.72
C PHE A 66 -9.74 5.28 2.79
N THR A 67 -10.89 4.90 3.34
CA THR A 67 -12.17 4.85 2.63
C THR A 67 -13.14 5.87 3.22
N ALA A 68 -14.37 5.86 2.73
CA ALA A 68 -15.43 6.69 3.30
C ALA A 68 -15.85 6.26 4.72
N GLU A 69 -15.51 5.04 5.13
CA GLU A 69 -16.02 4.42 6.35
C GLU A 69 -14.91 4.07 7.35
N PHE A 70 -13.74 3.65 6.86
CA PHE A 70 -12.66 3.15 7.71
C PHE A 70 -11.29 3.25 7.04
N GLU A 71 -10.24 3.09 7.84
CA GLU A 71 -8.89 2.78 7.37
C GLU A 71 -8.75 1.27 7.22
N ASP A 72 -8.37 0.81 6.03
CA ASP A 72 -8.21 -0.61 5.74
C ASP A 72 -6.84 -1.10 6.25
N PRO A 73 -6.81 -2.16 7.08
CA PRO A 73 -5.55 -2.67 7.64
C PRO A 73 -4.58 -3.25 6.61
N VAL A 74 -5.06 -3.89 5.54
CA VAL A 74 -4.25 -4.39 4.42
C VAL A 74 -5.09 -4.39 3.15
N THR A 75 -4.65 -3.66 2.13
CA THR A 75 -5.45 -3.42 0.93
C THR A 75 -4.78 -3.99 -0.31
N GLY A 76 -5.29 -5.11 -0.81
CA GLY A 76 -4.75 -5.77 -2.01
C GLY A 76 -4.87 -4.90 -3.26
N SER A 77 -6.03 -4.32 -3.51
CA SER A 77 -6.28 -3.49 -4.71
C SER A 77 -5.42 -2.23 -4.75
N PHE A 78 -5.28 -1.54 -3.61
CA PHE A 78 -4.43 -0.36 -3.54
C PHE A 78 -2.94 -0.73 -3.70
N ASN A 79 -2.48 -1.80 -3.04
CA ASN A 79 -1.10 -2.26 -3.16
C ASN A 79 -0.74 -2.68 -4.58
N GLY A 80 -1.67 -3.28 -5.32
CA GLY A 80 -1.48 -3.57 -6.75
C GLY A 80 -1.31 -2.31 -7.60
N GLY A 81 -2.17 -1.33 -7.42
CA GLY A 81 -2.07 -0.03 -8.08
C GLY A 81 -0.82 0.75 -7.67
N ALA A 82 -0.49 0.73 -6.38
CA ALA A 82 0.74 1.35 -5.87
C ALA A 82 2.00 0.70 -6.47
N ALA A 83 2.00 -0.61 -6.63
CA ALA A 83 3.11 -1.33 -7.26
C ALA A 83 3.31 -0.89 -8.71
N GLN A 84 2.26 -0.75 -9.50
CA GLN A 84 2.35 -0.22 -10.87
C GLN A 84 2.96 1.19 -10.87
N PHE A 85 2.48 2.05 -10.00
CA PHE A 85 3.00 3.41 -9.84
C PHE A 85 4.48 3.42 -9.46
N MET A 86 4.87 2.71 -8.42
CA MET A 86 6.25 2.69 -7.90
C MET A 86 7.22 2.05 -8.89
N ARG A 87 6.80 0.99 -9.59
CA ARG A 87 7.59 0.35 -10.64
C ARG A 87 7.79 1.27 -11.86
N SER A 88 6.74 1.94 -12.30
CA SER A 88 6.82 2.87 -13.44
C SER A 88 7.78 4.03 -13.20
N ARG A 89 8.01 4.40 -11.95
CA ARG A 89 8.93 5.46 -11.54
C ARG A 89 10.32 4.95 -11.14
N GLY A 90 10.57 3.64 -11.23
CA GLY A 90 11.85 3.05 -10.88
C GLY A 90 12.22 3.15 -9.40
N LEU A 91 11.23 3.27 -8.51
CA LEU A 91 11.43 3.48 -7.07
C LEU A 91 11.64 2.18 -6.30
N VAL A 92 11.24 1.04 -6.87
CA VAL A 92 11.31 -0.27 -6.23
C VAL A 92 11.81 -1.34 -7.21
N PRO A 93 12.45 -2.42 -6.72
CA PRO A 93 12.82 -3.55 -7.56
C PRO A 93 11.60 -4.38 -7.99
N ALA A 94 11.80 -5.37 -8.85
CA ALA A 94 10.74 -6.25 -9.33
C ALA A 94 10.12 -7.12 -8.21
N ARG A 95 10.89 -7.43 -7.17
CA ARG A 95 10.42 -8.15 -5.98
C ARG A 95 10.69 -7.31 -4.75
N TYR A 96 9.65 -7.08 -3.96
CA TYR A 96 9.78 -6.34 -2.71
C TYR A 96 8.59 -6.62 -1.79
N THR A 97 8.69 -6.13 -0.57
CA THR A 97 7.62 -6.16 0.42
C THR A 97 7.20 -4.73 0.76
N ALA A 98 5.90 -4.50 0.90
CA ALA A 98 5.35 -3.29 1.50
C ALA A 98 4.76 -3.62 2.88
N CYS A 99 4.71 -2.66 3.78
CA CYS A 99 4.05 -2.82 5.07
C CYS A 99 2.82 -1.92 5.17
N GLN A 100 1.79 -2.42 5.84
CA GLN A 100 0.54 -1.70 6.07
C GLN A 100 -0.09 -2.11 7.40
N GLY A 101 -0.81 -1.21 8.04
CA GLY A 101 -1.60 -1.49 9.22
C GLY A 101 -0.91 -1.19 10.55
N SER A 102 0.31 -0.65 10.55
CA SER A 102 1.05 -0.35 11.79
C SER A 102 0.29 0.59 12.73
N GLN A 103 -0.44 1.56 12.19
CA GLN A 103 -1.23 2.51 12.97
C GLN A 103 -2.56 1.91 13.51
N LEU A 104 -2.90 0.71 13.07
CA LEU A 104 -4.05 -0.07 13.52
C LEU A 104 -3.63 -1.26 14.43
N GLY A 105 -2.37 -1.28 14.88
CA GLY A 105 -1.83 -2.38 15.67
C GLY A 105 -1.67 -3.68 14.89
N ARG A 106 -1.54 -3.59 13.56
CA ARG A 106 -1.33 -4.72 12.66
C ARG A 106 0.10 -4.71 12.12
N ASP A 107 0.61 -5.88 11.82
CA ASP A 107 1.91 -6.08 11.19
C ASP A 107 1.69 -6.71 9.80
N GLY A 108 0.99 -5.97 8.95
CA GLY A 108 0.62 -6.42 7.62
C GLY A 108 1.82 -6.35 6.67
N GLU A 109 2.15 -7.47 6.06
CA GLU A 109 3.15 -7.58 5.00
C GLU A 109 2.47 -7.92 3.67
N VAL A 110 2.82 -7.16 2.65
CA VAL A 110 2.35 -7.37 1.28
C VAL A 110 3.54 -7.71 0.40
N PHE A 111 3.51 -8.88 -0.22
CA PHE A 111 4.57 -9.34 -1.12
C PHE A 111 4.23 -8.94 -2.54
N ILE A 112 5.14 -8.24 -3.20
CA ILE A 112 4.96 -7.79 -4.58
C ILE A 112 5.98 -8.47 -5.48
N HIS A 113 5.52 -8.96 -6.61
CA HIS A 113 6.35 -9.49 -7.68
C HIS A 113 5.86 -9.02 -9.04
N ASP A 114 6.66 -8.19 -9.69
CA ASP A 114 6.50 -7.81 -11.10
C ASP A 114 7.31 -8.81 -11.94
N ASP A 115 6.65 -9.66 -12.72
CA ASP A 115 7.28 -10.68 -13.56
C ASP A 115 7.57 -10.19 -15.00
N GLY A 116 7.28 -8.90 -15.25
CA GLY A 116 7.43 -8.26 -16.54
C GLY A 116 6.17 -8.28 -17.41
N ALA A 117 5.21 -9.13 -17.10
CA ALA A 117 3.89 -9.19 -17.74
C ALA A 117 2.80 -8.74 -16.77
N ASP A 118 2.85 -9.26 -15.54
CA ASP A 118 1.86 -9.01 -14.49
C ASP A 118 2.53 -8.60 -13.18
N ILE A 119 1.77 -7.90 -12.34
CA ILE A 119 2.16 -7.62 -10.96
C ILE A 119 1.33 -8.49 -10.02
N TRP A 120 2.03 -9.34 -9.29
CA TRP A 120 1.46 -10.26 -8.31
C TRP A 120 1.48 -9.63 -6.93
N VAL A 121 0.34 -9.67 -6.27
CA VAL A 121 0.16 -9.20 -4.89
C VAL A 121 -0.15 -10.39 -4.01
N GLY A 122 0.66 -10.63 -3.01
CA GLY A 122 0.53 -11.77 -2.10
C GLY A 122 0.66 -11.39 -0.64
N GLY A 123 0.31 -12.33 0.22
CA GLY A 123 0.39 -12.19 1.67
C GLY A 123 0.49 -13.54 2.35
N ARG A 124 0.70 -13.54 3.65
CA ARG A 124 0.67 -14.78 4.45
C ARG A 124 -0.76 -15.26 4.61
N VAL A 125 -0.96 -16.56 4.49
CA VAL A 125 -2.28 -17.20 4.56
C VAL A 125 -2.25 -18.32 5.60
N HIS A 126 -3.29 -18.37 6.43
CA HIS A 126 -3.58 -19.51 7.31
C HIS A 126 -4.85 -20.19 6.83
N ILE A 127 -4.72 -21.44 6.41
CA ILE A 127 -5.88 -22.24 5.99
C ILE A 127 -6.67 -22.64 7.24
N ARG A 128 -7.91 -22.15 7.35
CA ARG A 128 -8.82 -22.47 8.46
C ARG A 128 -9.85 -23.51 8.08
N VAL A 129 -10.31 -23.49 6.85
CA VAL A 129 -11.30 -24.41 6.30
C VAL A 129 -10.89 -24.78 4.89
N GLN A 130 -11.02 -26.07 4.56
CA GLN A 130 -10.81 -26.59 3.21
C GLN A 130 -11.97 -27.47 2.83
N GLY A 131 -12.54 -27.28 1.64
CA GLY A 131 -13.68 -28.03 1.17
C GLY A 131 -13.94 -27.79 -0.31
N GLN A 132 -15.03 -28.38 -0.80
CA GLN A 132 -15.52 -28.24 -2.17
C GLN A 132 -16.92 -27.66 -2.15
N LEU A 133 -17.22 -26.82 -3.14
CA LEU A 133 -18.54 -26.25 -3.36
C LEU A 133 -18.98 -26.60 -4.79
N GLU A 134 -20.16 -27.18 -4.89
CA GLU A 134 -20.83 -27.39 -6.18
C GLU A 134 -21.82 -26.24 -6.42
N VAL A 135 -21.71 -25.62 -7.56
CA VAL A 135 -22.57 -24.51 -8.00
C VAL A 135 -23.32 -24.87 -9.27
#